data_f94ac1a3a580d640726f46181734ece1
#
_entry.id   f94ac1a3a580d640726f46181734ece1
#
_cell.length_a   1.000
_cell.length_b   1.000
_cell.length_c   1.000
_cell.angle_alpha   90.00
_cell.angle_beta   90.00
_cell.angle_gamma   90.00
#
_symmetry.space_group_name_H-M   'P 1'
#
loop_
_entity.id
_entity.type
_entity.pdbx_description
1 polymer ?
#
loop_
_entity_poly.entity_id
_entity_poly.type
_entity_poly.pdbx_seq_one_letter_code
_entity_poly.pdbx_strand_id
1 'polypeptide(L)'
;MWENDFKRSLTTQIGGEMDISRLKSNLGLTLSVIDNAIYYNIDGKPSQVDAPVSILQSSYKQQFKFGKFSWEGVFVFQITNREDVLSLPRLWTRQTLSLNTRLFKVLETRMGLEFRYFTPFSTYSYFPLTAQFQINAGNPDAPYPLLDAFASFKITKFRIFLKFEDISAAFLQTRYSQVYRYYLPTGGLRFGFKWRFLQ
;
A
#
# COMPACT_ATOMS: atom_id res chain seq x y z
N MET A 1 28.24 -1.68 26.90
CA MET A 1 26.91 -1.32 27.40
C MET A 1 26.37 -0.26 26.46
N TRP A 2 25.12 -0.40 26.00
CA TRP A 2 24.54 0.53 25.04
C TRP A 2 23.77 1.60 25.81
N GLU A 3 24.25 2.84 25.77
CA GLU A 3 23.62 3.99 26.42
C GLU A 3 23.21 5.00 25.33
N ASN A 4 21.93 5.33 25.26
CA ASN A 4 21.39 6.39 24.43
C ASN A 4 20.53 7.31 25.29
N ASP A 5 20.87 8.57 25.29
CA ASP A 5 20.05 9.62 25.91
C ASP A 5 19.23 10.32 24.78
N PHE A 6 18.11 9.69 24.40
CA PHE A 6 17.22 10.22 23.38
C PHE A 6 16.27 11.25 23.96
N LYS A 7 16.17 12.39 23.27
CA LYS A 7 15.11 13.37 23.51
C LYS A 7 13.74 12.76 23.18
N ARG A 8 12.70 13.24 23.82
CA ARG A 8 11.33 12.80 23.53
C ARG A 8 10.99 13.09 22.08
N SER A 9 10.57 12.07 21.33
CA SER A 9 10.00 12.23 20.00
C SER A 9 8.54 12.70 20.11
N LEU A 10 8.16 13.69 19.30
CA LEU A 10 6.80 14.22 19.24
C LEU A 10 6.34 14.24 17.77
N THR A 11 5.14 13.72 17.53
CA THR A 11 4.51 13.79 16.20
C THR A 11 3.31 14.73 16.26
N THR A 12 3.33 15.75 15.42
CA THR A 12 2.21 16.66 15.20
C THR A 12 1.66 16.43 13.80
N GLN A 13 0.34 16.24 13.69
CA GLN A 13 -0.32 16.01 12.41
C GLN A 13 -1.52 16.94 12.27
N ILE A 14 -1.64 17.56 11.11
CA ILE A 14 -2.81 18.34 10.70
C ILE A 14 -3.25 17.87 9.33
N GLY A 15 -4.55 17.70 9.12
CA GLY A 15 -5.06 17.26 7.83
C GLY A 15 -6.54 17.53 7.68
N GLY A 16 -7.01 17.44 6.45
CA GLY A 16 -8.41 17.57 6.09
C GLY A 16 -8.77 16.64 4.94
N GLU A 17 -10.02 16.21 4.92
CA GLU A 17 -10.60 15.42 3.83
C GLU A 17 -11.86 16.13 3.31
N MET A 18 -12.06 16.06 2.00
CA MET A 18 -13.23 16.61 1.33
C MET A 18 -13.87 15.53 0.45
N ASP A 19 -15.12 15.22 0.77
CA ASP A 19 -15.94 14.31 -0.01
C ASP A 19 -16.82 15.06 -1.01
N ILE A 20 -16.65 14.75 -2.29
CA ILE A 20 -17.45 15.29 -3.40
C ILE A 20 -18.43 14.20 -3.83
N SER A 21 -19.55 14.08 -3.13
CA SER A 21 -20.53 13.00 -3.30
C SER A 21 -21.07 12.90 -4.73
N ARG A 22 -21.27 14.02 -5.42
CA ARG A 22 -21.74 14.06 -6.82
C ARG A 22 -20.76 13.38 -7.78
N LEU A 23 -19.46 13.53 -7.53
CA LEU A 23 -18.41 12.94 -8.35
C LEU A 23 -17.95 11.57 -7.81
N LYS A 24 -18.41 11.17 -6.62
CA LYS A 24 -17.93 9.99 -5.88
C LYS A 24 -16.41 10.02 -5.71
N SER A 25 -15.90 11.20 -5.38
CA SER A 25 -14.48 11.48 -5.19
C SER A 25 -14.23 11.90 -3.76
N ASN A 26 -13.05 11.55 -3.24
CA ASN A 26 -12.55 12.02 -1.97
C ASN A 26 -11.13 12.57 -2.17
N LEU A 27 -10.90 13.77 -1.67
CA LEU A 27 -9.60 14.44 -1.67
C LEU A 27 -9.13 14.57 -0.23
N GLY A 28 -7.89 14.22 0.04
CA GLY A 28 -7.28 14.37 1.36
C GLY A 28 -5.94 15.10 1.25
N LEU A 29 -5.63 15.92 2.26
CA LEU A 29 -4.35 16.56 2.44
C LEU A 29 -3.93 16.44 3.90
N THR A 30 -2.69 16.00 4.16
CA THR A 30 -2.17 15.82 5.51
C THR A 30 -0.72 16.30 5.56
N LEU A 31 -0.41 17.10 6.58
CA LEU A 31 0.93 17.49 6.95
C LEU A 31 1.27 16.84 8.30
N SER A 32 2.38 16.12 8.35
CA SER A 32 2.89 15.52 9.58
C SER A 32 4.30 16.05 9.84
N VAL A 33 4.59 16.39 11.10
CA VAL A 33 5.91 16.83 11.54
C VAL A 33 6.32 15.96 12.72
N ILE A 34 7.50 15.37 12.65
CA ILE A 34 8.06 14.50 13.68
C ILE A 34 9.32 15.18 14.21
N ASP A 35 9.25 15.69 15.43
CA ASP A 35 10.38 16.25 16.14
C ASP A 35 11.17 15.12 16.81
N ASN A 36 12.50 15.21 16.78
CA ASN A 36 13.41 14.24 17.37
C ASN A 36 13.11 12.80 16.91
N ALA A 37 12.90 12.60 15.62
CA ALA A 37 12.58 11.28 15.04
C ALA A 37 13.70 10.28 15.35
N ILE A 38 13.32 9.10 15.87
CA ILE A 38 14.23 7.99 16.15
C ILE A 38 14.12 6.99 14.99
N TYR A 39 15.25 6.57 14.45
CA TYR A 39 15.34 5.62 13.36
C TYR A 39 16.54 4.70 13.54
N TYR A 40 16.56 3.57 12.84
CA TYR A 40 17.73 2.71 12.78
C TYR A 40 18.55 3.07 11.55
N ASN A 41 19.79 3.48 11.79
CA ASN A 41 20.72 3.85 10.72
C ASN A 41 21.23 2.63 9.95
N ILE A 42 22.07 2.85 8.95
CA ILE A 42 22.66 1.81 8.09
C ILE A 42 23.45 0.75 8.88
N ASP A 43 24.02 1.10 10.02
CA ASP A 43 24.76 0.19 10.89
C ASP A 43 23.85 -0.62 11.83
N GLY A 44 22.53 -0.45 11.71
CA GLY A 44 21.54 -1.08 12.60
C GLY A 44 21.52 -0.51 14.01
N LYS A 45 22.07 0.70 14.21
CA LYS A 45 22.06 1.39 15.48
C LYS A 45 20.92 2.40 15.52
N PRO A 46 20.19 2.51 16.64
CA PRO A 46 19.21 3.57 16.77
C PRO A 46 19.92 4.93 16.83
N SER A 47 19.38 5.86 16.08
CA SER A 47 19.87 7.23 15.94
C SER A 47 18.70 8.18 16.02
N GLN A 48 18.93 9.39 16.45
CA GLN A 48 17.92 10.43 16.56
C GLN A 48 18.31 11.63 15.70
N VAL A 49 17.33 12.22 15.06
CA VAL A 49 17.52 13.42 14.22
C VAL A 49 17.12 14.65 15.03
N ASP A 50 18.00 15.64 15.08
CA ASP A 50 17.72 16.92 15.77
C ASP A 50 16.75 17.81 14.95
N ALA A 51 16.80 17.72 13.62
CA ALA A 51 15.92 18.50 12.75
C ALA A 51 14.56 17.81 12.56
N PRO A 52 13.45 18.56 12.51
CA PRO A 52 12.13 17.98 12.27
C PRO A 52 12.03 17.25 10.92
N VAL A 53 11.44 16.07 10.92
CA VAL A 53 11.07 15.32 9.72
C VAL A 53 9.63 15.68 9.35
N SER A 54 9.44 16.32 8.21
CA SER A 54 8.11 16.70 7.71
C SER A 54 7.69 15.83 6.53
N ILE A 55 6.40 15.49 6.50
CA ILE A 55 5.77 14.68 5.46
C ILE A 55 4.51 15.42 5.00
N LEU A 56 4.47 15.74 3.72
CA LEU A 56 3.25 16.23 3.08
C LEU A 56 2.65 15.10 2.25
N GLN A 57 1.40 14.75 2.51
CA GLN A 57 0.68 13.70 1.80
C GLN A 57 -0.61 14.27 1.21
N SER A 58 -0.86 14.00 -0.07
CA SER A 58 -2.16 14.21 -0.69
C SER A 58 -2.73 12.87 -1.16
N SER A 59 -4.03 12.69 -1.03
CA SER A 59 -4.73 11.51 -1.49
C SER A 59 -5.91 11.87 -2.37
N TYR A 60 -6.12 11.09 -3.40
CA TYR A 60 -7.29 11.18 -4.26
C TYR A 60 -7.89 9.79 -4.45
N LYS A 61 -9.19 9.69 -4.13
CA LYS A 61 -9.97 8.46 -4.34
C LYS A 61 -11.10 8.79 -5.30
N GLN A 62 -11.33 7.92 -6.28
CA GLN A 62 -12.36 8.10 -7.28
C GLN A 62 -13.08 6.78 -7.54
N GLN A 63 -14.40 6.84 -7.75
CA GLN A 63 -15.19 5.71 -8.17
C GLN A 63 -16.08 6.10 -9.37
N PHE A 64 -15.98 5.31 -10.45
CA PHE A 64 -16.88 5.40 -11.60
C PHE A 64 -17.65 4.09 -11.80
N LYS A 65 -18.90 4.22 -12.26
CA LYS A 65 -19.74 3.07 -12.65
C LYS A 65 -20.32 3.30 -14.03
N PHE A 66 -20.08 2.33 -14.92
CA PHE A 66 -20.57 2.33 -16.31
C PHE A 66 -21.33 1.04 -16.55
N GLY A 67 -22.65 1.07 -16.37
CA GLY A 67 -23.48 -0.14 -16.47
C GLY A 67 -23.02 -1.22 -15.49
N LYS A 68 -22.49 -2.33 -16.02
CA LYS A 68 -21.97 -3.45 -15.22
C LYS A 68 -20.51 -3.27 -14.79
N PHE A 69 -19.79 -2.32 -15.39
CA PHE A 69 -18.39 -2.06 -15.04
C PHE A 69 -18.28 -1.02 -13.95
N SER A 70 -17.32 -1.20 -13.06
CA SER A 70 -16.92 -0.19 -12.09
C SER A 70 -15.41 -0.07 -12.07
N TRP A 71 -14.94 1.16 -11.98
CA TRP A 71 -13.54 1.50 -11.76
C TRP A 71 -13.41 2.23 -10.43
N GLU A 72 -12.42 1.82 -9.64
CA GLU A 72 -12.07 2.42 -8.35
C GLU A 72 -10.57 2.74 -8.39
N GLY A 73 -10.23 4.01 -8.26
CA GLY A 73 -8.86 4.51 -8.26
C GLY A 73 -8.49 5.14 -6.93
N VAL A 74 -7.31 4.84 -6.44
CA VAL A 74 -6.67 5.50 -5.29
C VAL A 74 -5.31 5.97 -5.73
N PHE A 75 -5.01 7.24 -5.50
CA PHE A 75 -3.70 7.85 -5.71
C PHE A 75 -3.27 8.50 -4.41
N VAL A 76 -2.03 8.26 -4.01
CA VAL A 76 -1.41 8.91 -2.87
C VAL A 76 -0.07 9.47 -3.33
N PHE A 77 0.06 10.79 -3.22
CA PHE A 77 1.30 11.49 -3.47
C PHE A 77 1.86 11.97 -2.13
N GLN A 78 3.13 11.72 -1.89
CA GLN A 78 3.79 12.07 -0.63
C GLN A 78 5.23 12.50 -0.86
N ILE A 79 5.66 13.47 -0.09
CA ILE A 79 7.03 13.97 -0.07
C ILE A 79 7.50 14.14 1.37
N THR A 80 8.78 13.93 1.61
CA THR A 80 9.43 14.20 2.88
C THR A 80 10.66 15.09 2.65
N ASN A 81 11.02 15.88 3.66
CA ASN A 81 12.25 16.67 3.65
C ASN A 81 13.49 15.86 4.03
N ARG A 82 13.33 14.60 4.50
CA ARG A 82 14.39 13.75 5.01
C ARG A 82 14.25 12.31 4.48
N GLU A 83 14.53 12.13 3.17
CA GLU A 83 14.52 10.81 2.54
C GLU A 83 15.61 9.88 3.12
N ASP A 84 16.64 10.45 3.73
CA ASP A 84 17.72 9.75 4.45
C ASP A 84 17.27 9.12 5.78
N VAL A 85 16.18 9.59 6.35
CA VAL A 85 15.60 9.10 7.62
C VAL A 85 14.32 8.30 7.37
N LEU A 86 13.50 8.78 6.42
CA LEU A 86 12.22 8.19 6.09
C LEU A 86 12.07 8.08 4.57
N SER A 87 12.32 6.90 4.04
CA SER A 87 12.20 6.61 2.62
C SER A 87 10.76 6.22 2.28
N LEU A 88 10.11 7.01 1.43
CA LEU A 88 8.72 6.82 1.00
C LEU A 88 8.62 6.89 -0.53
N PRO A 89 7.78 6.06 -1.17
CA PRO A 89 7.47 6.25 -2.59
C PRO A 89 6.73 7.58 -2.77
N ARG A 90 7.17 8.41 -3.71
CA ARG A 90 6.52 9.71 -3.99
C ARG A 90 5.09 9.56 -4.50
N LEU A 91 4.83 8.51 -5.27
CA LEU A 91 3.50 8.16 -5.75
C LEU A 91 3.23 6.69 -5.46
N TRP A 92 2.08 6.44 -4.84
CA TRP A 92 1.47 5.12 -4.74
C TRP A 92 0.08 5.15 -5.37
N THR A 93 -0.24 4.14 -6.17
CA THR A 93 -1.56 4.04 -6.77
C THR A 93 -2.10 2.62 -6.77
N ARG A 94 -3.42 2.50 -6.61
CA ARG A 94 -4.18 1.27 -6.76
C ARG A 94 -5.38 1.53 -7.66
N GLN A 95 -5.49 0.75 -8.72
CA GLN A 95 -6.55 0.84 -9.71
C GLN A 95 -7.28 -0.49 -9.77
N THR A 96 -8.59 -0.49 -9.56
CA THR A 96 -9.42 -1.70 -9.62
C THR A 96 -10.49 -1.53 -10.69
N LEU A 97 -10.43 -2.36 -11.71
CA LEU A 97 -11.48 -2.47 -12.73
C LEU A 97 -12.27 -3.74 -12.46
N SER A 98 -13.58 -3.64 -12.28
CA SER A 98 -14.43 -4.80 -12.01
C SER A 98 -15.71 -4.81 -12.84
N LEU A 99 -16.12 -6.01 -13.20
CA LEU A 99 -17.41 -6.34 -13.81
C LEU A 99 -18.34 -6.89 -12.74
N ASN A 100 -19.47 -6.24 -12.55
CA ASN A 100 -20.51 -6.64 -11.60
C ASN A 100 -21.72 -7.13 -12.42
N THR A 101 -22.05 -8.39 -12.28
CA THR A 101 -23.16 -9.01 -13.03
C THR A 101 -23.89 -10.03 -12.17
N ARG A 102 -25.03 -10.49 -12.65
CA ARG A 102 -25.78 -11.59 -12.03
C ARG A 102 -25.91 -12.72 -13.02
N LEU A 103 -25.19 -13.80 -12.78
CA LEU A 103 -25.27 -15.00 -13.60
C LEU A 103 -26.45 -15.85 -13.15
N PHE A 104 -27.10 -16.51 -14.10
CA PHE A 104 -28.26 -17.39 -13.84
C PHE A 104 -29.36 -16.73 -12.99
N LYS A 105 -29.49 -15.40 -13.01
CA LYS A 105 -30.43 -14.58 -12.23
C LYS A 105 -30.23 -14.61 -10.70
N VAL A 106 -29.44 -15.52 -10.16
CA VAL A 106 -29.28 -15.76 -8.69
C VAL A 106 -27.84 -15.55 -8.20
N LEU A 107 -26.84 -15.76 -9.06
CA LEU A 107 -25.43 -15.70 -8.69
C LEU A 107 -24.89 -14.29 -8.88
N GLU A 108 -24.81 -13.49 -7.80
CA GLU A 108 -24.14 -12.19 -7.84
C GLU A 108 -22.64 -12.42 -8.04
N THR A 109 -22.14 -11.92 -9.17
CA THR A 109 -20.74 -12.12 -9.59
C THR A 109 -20.05 -10.79 -9.71
N ARG A 110 -18.88 -10.66 -9.04
CA ARG A 110 -17.94 -9.58 -9.21
C ARG A 110 -16.59 -10.16 -9.60
N MET A 111 -16.06 -9.78 -10.76
CA MET A 111 -14.73 -10.19 -11.20
C MET A 111 -13.97 -8.98 -11.73
N GLY A 112 -12.64 -9.00 -11.64
CA GLY A 112 -11.87 -7.85 -12.08
C GLY A 112 -10.37 -8.02 -11.95
N LEU A 113 -9.70 -6.91 -12.23
CA LEU A 113 -8.26 -6.75 -12.13
C LEU A 113 -7.96 -5.63 -11.14
N GLU A 114 -6.92 -5.82 -10.35
CA GLU A 114 -6.36 -4.81 -9.46
C GLU A 114 -4.91 -4.57 -9.84
N PHE A 115 -4.59 -3.34 -10.20
CA PHE A 115 -3.26 -2.87 -10.52
C PHE A 115 -2.74 -2.00 -9.38
N ARG A 116 -1.53 -2.26 -8.89
CA ARG A 116 -0.81 -1.47 -7.90
C ARG A 116 0.55 -1.06 -8.41
N TYR A 117 0.92 0.17 -8.16
CA TYR A 117 2.21 0.70 -8.59
C TYR A 117 2.76 1.68 -7.55
N PHE A 118 4.08 1.65 -7.39
CA PHE A 118 4.85 2.57 -6.55
C PHE A 118 5.99 3.16 -7.38
N THR A 119 6.26 4.45 -7.21
CA THR A 119 7.51 5.02 -7.72
C THR A 119 8.70 4.44 -6.95
N PRO A 120 9.90 4.40 -7.57
CA PRO A 120 11.10 3.93 -6.90
C PRO A 120 11.35 4.63 -5.58
N PHE A 121 11.74 3.88 -4.57
CA PHE A 121 12.16 4.37 -3.26
C PHE A 121 13.13 3.35 -2.64
N SER A 122 13.98 3.78 -1.72
CA SER A 122 14.90 2.87 -1.02
C SER A 122 14.13 2.05 0.00
N THR A 123 14.06 0.73 -0.20
CA THR A 123 13.42 -0.18 0.75
C THR A 123 14.25 -0.33 2.01
N TYR A 124 13.59 -0.57 3.14
CA TYR A 124 14.29 -0.85 4.41
C TYR A 124 14.90 -2.25 4.39
N SER A 125 16.03 -2.42 5.08
CA SER A 125 16.60 -3.73 5.38
C SER A 125 16.07 -4.23 6.72
N TYR A 126 15.76 -5.52 6.81
CA TYR A 126 15.40 -6.14 8.08
C TYR A 126 16.64 -6.71 8.75
N PHE A 127 16.87 -6.36 10.02
CA PHE A 127 17.98 -6.86 10.82
C PHE A 127 17.45 -7.86 11.86
N PRO A 128 17.65 -9.18 11.66
CA PRO A 128 17.04 -10.22 12.48
C PRO A 128 17.47 -10.19 13.94
N LEU A 129 18.72 -9.79 14.24
CA LEU A 129 19.26 -9.79 15.61
C LEU A 129 18.51 -8.83 16.54
N THR A 130 18.04 -7.70 16.03
CA THR A 130 17.30 -6.71 16.79
C THR A 130 15.80 -6.73 16.46
N ALA A 131 15.38 -7.54 15.49
CA ALA A 131 14.02 -7.58 14.94
C ALA A 131 13.54 -6.19 14.47
N GLN A 132 14.43 -5.36 13.91
CA GLN A 132 14.16 -3.99 13.49
C GLN A 132 14.38 -3.78 12.00
N PHE A 133 13.67 -2.80 11.44
CA PHE A 133 13.92 -2.30 10.11
C PHE A 133 14.88 -1.11 10.18
N GLN A 134 15.93 -1.15 9.37
CA GLN A 134 16.96 -0.12 9.27
C GLN A 134 16.95 0.49 7.86
N ILE A 135 17.49 1.69 7.76
CA ILE A 135 17.71 2.35 6.47
C ILE A 135 18.69 1.52 5.64
N ASN A 136 18.36 1.38 4.36
CA ASN A 136 19.24 0.76 3.39
C ASN A 136 19.92 1.85 2.55
N ALA A 137 21.25 1.80 2.45
CA ALA A 137 22.03 2.71 1.58
C ALA A 137 22.04 2.27 0.11
N GLY A 138 21.33 1.21 -0.24
CA GLY A 138 21.22 0.74 -1.62
C GLY A 138 20.49 1.73 -2.54
N ASN A 139 20.67 1.54 -3.84
CA ASN A 139 19.89 2.26 -4.84
C ASN A 139 18.40 1.96 -4.65
N PRO A 140 17.51 2.92 -4.99
CA PRO A 140 16.08 2.66 -5.00
C PRO A 140 15.76 1.41 -5.81
N ASP A 141 14.88 0.56 -5.27
CA ASP A 141 14.39 -0.60 -6.02
C ASP A 141 13.64 -0.14 -7.26
N ALA A 142 13.79 -0.89 -8.34
CA ALA A 142 13.09 -0.63 -9.58
C ALA A 142 11.58 -0.66 -9.34
N PRO A 143 10.80 0.22 -10.01
CA PRO A 143 9.36 0.19 -9.88
C PRO A 143 8.82 -1.14 -10.39
N TYR A 144 7.94 -1.76 -9.61
CA TYR A 144 7.34 -3.04 -9.98
C TYR A 144 5.82 -2.92 -9.99
N PRO A 145 5.17 -3.02 -11.16
CA PRO A 145 3.72 -3.03 -11.26
C PRO A 145 3.19 -4.39 -10.81
N LEU A 146 2.34 -4.41 -9.80
CA LEU A 146 1.64 -5.60 -9.31
C LEU A 146 0.27 -5.68 -9.96
N LEU A 147 -0.05 -6.79 -10.60
CA LEU A 147 -1.35 -7.05 -11.22
C LEU A 147 -1.96 -8.30 -10.60
N ASP A 148 -3.14 -8.15 -10.01
CA ASP A 148 -3.92 -9.24 -9.45
C ASP A 148 -5.22 -9.41 -10.26
N ALA A 149 -5.72 -10.65 -10.39
CA ALA A 149 -7.08 -10.92 -10.84
C ALA A 149 -7.91 -11.49 -9.71
N PHE A 150 -9.20 -11.14 -9.68
CA PHE A 150 -10.10 -11.68 -8.66
C PHE A 150 -11.48 -11.99 -9.22
N ALA A 151 -12.15 -12.95 -8.58
CA ALA A 151 -13.55 -13.26 -8.80
C ALA A 151 -14.25 -13.56 -7.46
N SER A 152 -15.45 -13.03 -7.31
CA SER A 152 -16.29 -13.29 -6.14
C SER A 152 -17.70 -13.65 -6.60
N PHE A 153 -18.22 -14.74 -6.08
CA PHE A 153 -19.53 -15.30 -6.39
C PHE A 153 -20.35 -15.38 -5.10
N LYS A 154 -21.54 -14.78 -5.12
CA LYS A 154 -22.42 -14.77 -3.94
C LYS A 154 -23.80 -15.32 -4.31
N ILE A 155 -24.26 -16.30 -3.54
CA ILE A 155 -25.63 -16.81 -3.57
C ILE A 155 -26.20 -16.65 -2.15
N THR A 156 -27.23 -15.82 -2.02
CA THR A 156 -27.93 -15.57 -0.73
C THR A 156 -26.95 -15.25 0.41
N LYS A 157 -26.63 -16.24 1.26
CA LYS A 157 -25.77 -16.10 2.44
C LYS A 157 -24.36 -16.67 2.24
N PHE A 158 -24.10 -17.31 1.10
CA PHE A 158 -22.83 -17.96 0.78
C PHE A 158 -22.06 -17.15 -0.25
N ARG A 159 -20.77 -16.93 0.01
CA ARG A 159 -19.86 -16.27 -0.92
C ARG A 159 -18.57 -17.08 -1.07
N ILE A 160 -18.17 -17.29 -2.31
CA ILE A 160 -16.85 -17.82 -2.69
C ILE A 160 -16.04 -16.67 -3.26
N PHE A 161 -14.76 -16.63 -2.98
CA PHE A 161 -13.83 -15.72 -3.67
C PHE A 161 -12.58 -16.48 -4.11
N LEU A 162 -12.07 -16.07 -5.25
CA LEU A 162 -10.83 -16.51 -5.87
C LEU A 162 -9.98 -15.26 -6.13
N LYS A 163 -8.71 -15.32 -5.86
CA LYS A 163 -7.75 -14.27 -6.18
C LYS A 163 -6.48 -14.91 -6.73
N PHE A 164 -6.07 -14.45 -7.89
CA PHE A 164 -4.76 -14.76 -8.45
C PHE A 164 -3.87 -13.55 -8.22
N GLU A 165 -2.88 -13.69 -7.33
CA GLU A 165 -1.98 -12.62 -6.96
C GLU A 165 -0.77 -12.58 -7.88
N ASP A 166 -0.30 -11.36 -8.17
CA ASP A 166 0.92 -11.08 -8.93
C ASP A 166 1.02 -11.83 -10.27
N ILE A 167 0.00 -11.65 -11.12
CA ILE A 167 0.02 -12.16 -12.51
C ILE A 167 1.20 -11.54 -13.27
N SER A 168 1.62 -10.32 -12.91
CA SER A 168 2.77 -9.63 -13.49
C SER A 168 4.06 -10.43 -13.39
N ALA A 169 4.23 -11.25 -12.36
CA ALA A 169 5.39 -12.15 -12.23
C ALA A 169 5.54 -13.16 -13.39
N ALA A 170 4.44 -13.50 -14.08
CA ALA A 170 4.49 -14.38 -15.24
C ALA A 170 5.07 -13.70 -16.49
N PHE A 171 5.06 -12.37 -16.55
CA PHE A 171 5.51 -11.57 -17.71
C PHE A 171 6.78 -10.78 -17.41
N LEU A 172 6.99 -10.40 -16.14
CA LEU A 172 8.15 -9.63 -15.70
C LEU A 172 9.16 -10.60 -15.07
N GLN A 173 10.38 -10.61 -15.59
CA GLN A 173 11.47 -11.45 -15.07
C GLN A 173 12.07 -10.91 -13.75
N THR A 174 11.62 -9.74 -13.30
CA THR A 174 12.09 -9.09 -12.07
C THR A 174 11.18 -9.45 -10.91
N ARG A 175 11.75 -9.60 -9.72
CA ARG A 175 11.02 -9.84 -8.47
C ARG A 175 10.95 -8.55 -7.66
N TYR A 176 9.78 -8.24 -7.15
CA TYR A 176 9.59 -7.10 -6.26
C TYR A 176 10.00 -7.46 -4.83
N SER A 177 10.73 -6.55 -4.18
CA SER A 177 11.14 -6.64 -2.79
C SER A 177 10.48 -5.51 -2.00
N GLN A 178 9.64 -5.84 -1.01
CA GLN A 178 9.12 -4.86 -0.04
C GLN A 178 10.14 -4.50 1.02
N VAL A 179 11.02 -5.43 1.34
CA VAL A 179 12.12 -5.29 2.24
C VAL A 179 13.35 -5.76 1.51
N TYR A 180 14.43 -5.04 1.57
CA TYR A 180 15.66 -5.38 0.86
C TYR A 180 16.03 -6.86 1.02
N ARG A 181 16.22 -7.56 -0.11
CA ARG A 181 16.48 -9.02 -0.21
C ARG A 181 15.33 -9.94 0.22
N TYR A 182 14.17 -9.43 0.62
CA TYR A 182 12.98 -10.24 0.91
C TYR A 182 11.97 -10.05 -0.23
N TYR A 183 12.06 -10.95 -1.20
CA TYR A 183 11.19 -10.91 -2.38
C TYR A 183 9.79 -11.38 -2.04
N LEU A 184 8.78 -10.75 -2.64
CA LEU A 184 7.42 -11.27 -2.60
C LEU A 184 7.36 -12.64 -3.27
N PRO A 185 6.49 -13.55 -2.78
CA PRO A 185 6.20 -14.79 -3.47
C PRO A 185 5.73 -14.51 -4.90
N THR A 186 6.28 -15.22 -5.87
CA THR A 186 5.86 -15.11 -7.26
C THR A 186 4.51 -15.79 -7.44
N GLY A 187 3.48 -15.02 -7.73
CA GLY A 187 2.15 -15.47 -8.11
C GLY A 187 1.51 -16.51 -7.18
N GLY A 188 0.26 -16.43 -6.95
CA GLY A 188 -0.43 -17.41 -6.12
C GLY A 188 -1.94 -17.38 -6.30
N LEU A 189 -2.55 -18.58 -6.32
CA LEU A 189 -4.00 -18.70 -6.25
C LEU A 189 -4.42 -18.75 -4.79
N ARG A 190 -5.24 -17.78 -4.39
CA ARG A 190 -5.92 -17.76 -3.09
C ARG A 190 -7.40 -17.98 -3.29
N PHE A 191 -7.99 -18.78 -2.44
CA PHE A 191 -9.43 -18.98 -2.42
C PHE A 191 -9.96 -18.98 -1.00
N GLY A 192 -11.23 -18.68 -0.87
CA GLY A 192 -11.90 -18.73 0.41
C GLY A 192 -13.40 -18.68 0.25
N PHE A 193 -14.10 -18.95 1.34
CA PHE A 193 -15.53 -18.86 1.39
C PHE A 193 -15.98 -18.15 2.66
N LYS A 194 -17.14 -17.50 2.57
CA LYS A 194 -17.83 -16.88 3.70
C LYS A 194 -19.27 -17.33 3.72
N TRP A 195 -19.68 -17.92 4.83
CA TRP A 195 -21.06 -18.29 5.06
C TRP A 195 -21.62 -17.49 6.24
N ARG A 196 -22.80 -16.91 6.05
CA ARG A 196 -23.51 -16.15 7.09
C ARG A 196 -24.63 -17.03 7.63
N PHE A 197 -24.50 -17.51 8.87
CA PHE A 197 -25.47 -18.43 9.51
C PHE A 197 -26.65 -17.68 10.13
N LEU A 198 -26.44 -16.46 10.63
CA LEU A 198 -27.45 -15.66 11.28
C LEU A 198 -27.98 -14.55 10.36
N GLN A 199 -29.24 -14.21 10.55
CA GLN A 199 -29.89 -13.05 9.91
C GLN A 199 -29.45 -11.75 10.57
#